data_0edd15c396dd97bf9f899f12cc408302
#
_entry.id   0edd15c396dd97bf9f899f12cc408302
#
_cell.length_a   1.000
_cell.length_b   1.000
_cell.length_c   1.000
_cell.angle_alpha   90.00
_cell.angle_beta   90.00
_cell.angle_gamma   90.00
#
_symmetry.space_group_name_H-M   'P 1'
#
loop_
_entity.id
_entity.type
_entity.pdbx_description
1 polymer ?
#
loop_
_entity_poly.entity_id
_entity_poly.type
_entity_poly.pdbx_seq_one_letter_code
_entity_poly.pdbx_strand_id
1 'polypeptide(L)'
;MEDYKREFIKFMVQSNVLKFGEFTLKSGRKSPFFMNAGAYVTGEQLHKLGLYYARAIHDNFGLDFDVVFGPAYKGIPLSVITAMGINELYGKQVQYCSNRKEAKDHGADAGMLLGAELKDGQRVV
;
A
#
# COMPACT_ATOMS: atom_id res chain seq x y z
N MET A 1 20.49 -8.44 4.79
CA MET A 1 19.07 -8.05 4.74
C MET A 1 18.80 -7.14 5.95
N GLU A 2 18.17 -6.02 5.72
CA GLU A 2 17.84 -5.06 6.77
C GLU A 2 16.80 -5.65 7.73
N ASP A 3 16.88 -5.29 9.00
CA ASP A 3 16.07 -5.88 10.07
C ASP A 3 14.57 -5.73 9.82
N TYR A 4 14.12 -4.55 9.34
CA TYR A 4 12.68 -4.36 9.08
C TYR A 4 12.15 -5.27 7.96
N LYS A 5 12.99 -5.64 7.00
CA LYS A 5 12.60 -6.59 5.94
C LYS A 5 12.41 -8.00 6.49
N ARG A 6 13.27 -8.41 7.44
CA ARG A 6 13.12 -9.71 8.13
C ARG A 6 11.85 -9.73 8.98
N GLU A 7 11.60 -8.65 9.71
CA GLU A 7 10.38 -8.48 10.49
C GLU A 7 9.14 -8.52 9.61
N PHE A 8 9.19 -7.85 8.47
CA PHE A 8 8.10 -7.84 7.51
C PHE A 8 7.79 -9.25 6.96
N ILE A 9 8.82 -10.03 6.62
CA ILE A 9 8.65 -11.41 6.16
C ILE A 9 7.95 -12.25 7.25
N LYS A 10 8.42 -12.15 8.51
CA LYS A 10 7.76 -12.81 9.64
C LYS A 10 6.31 -12.39 9.81
N PHE A 11 6.06 -11.09 9.68
CA PHE A 11 4.72 -10.52 9.76
C PHE A 11 3.80 -11.07 8.65
N MET A 12 4.29 -11.20 7.43
CA MET A 12 3.54 -11.80 6.32
C MET A 12 3.14 -13.25 6.62
N VAL A 13 4.07 -14.04 7.18
CA VAL A 13 3.79 -15.44 7.55
C VAL A 13 2.76 -15.51 8.68
N GLN A 14 2.95 -14.71 9.74
CA GLN A 14 2.05 -14.66 10.89
C GLN A 14 0.64 -14.21 10.51
N SER A 15 0.52 -13.37 9.49
CA SER A 15 -0.76 -12.87 8.99
C SER A 15 -1.42 -13.80 7.95
N ASN A 16 -0.82 -14.94 7.67
CA ASN A 16 -1.27 -15.88 6.63
C ASN A 16 -1.31 -15.28 5.21
N VAL A 17 -0.52 -14.23 4.99
CA VAL A 17 -0.36 -13.60 3.68
C VAL A 17 0.63 -14.37 2.83
N LEU A 18 1.74 -14.78 3.43
CA LEU A 18 2.76 -15.60 2.77
C LEU A 18 2.65 -17.04 3.29
N LYS A 19 2.38 -17.97 2.37
CA LYS A 19 2.26 -19.40 2.66
C LYS A 19 3.23 -20.18 1.81
N PHE A 20 3.78 -21.25 2.37
CA PHE A 20 4.68 -22.17 1.67
C PHE A 20 3.98 -23.49 1.43
N GLY A 21 4.30 -24.15 0.32
CA GLY A 21 3.70 -25.42 -0.07
C GLY A 21 3.72 -25.59 -1.58
N GLU A 22 2.82 -26.43 -2.08
CA GLU A 22 2.62 -26.61 -3.52
C GLU A 22 1.35 -25.87 -3.96
N PHE A 23 1.54 -24.87 -4.81
CA PHE A 23 0.43 -24.06 -5.32
C PHE A 23 0.48 -24.03 -6.85
N THR A 24 -0.70 -24.04 -7.47
CA THR A 24 -0.85 -23.82 -8.90
C THR A 24 -1.42 -22.44 -9.13
N LEU A 25 -0.66 -21.58 -9.81
CA LEU A 25 -1.08 -20.21 -10.12
C LEU A 25 -2.13 -20.21 -11.22
N LYS A 26 -2.83 -19.07 -11.40
CA LYS A 26 -3.81 -18.91 -12.49
C LYS A 26 -3.21 -19.14 -13.87
N SER A 27 -1.92 -18.89 -14.04
CA SER A 27 -1.17 -19.18 -15.27
C SER A 27 -0.92 -20.67 -15.52
N GLY A 28 -1.25 -21.55 -14.56
CA GLY A 28 -0.92 -22.97 -14.57
C GLY A 28 0.48 -23.29 -14.05
N ARG A 29 1.32 -22.28 -13.78
CA ARG A 29 2.65 -22.48 -13.23
C ARG A 29 2.60 -22.93 -11.77
N LYS A 30 3.42 -23.91 -11.42
CA LYS A 30 3.58 -24.34 -10.03
C LYS A 30 4.51 -23.38 -9.27
N SER A 31 4.16 -23.11 -8.01
CA SER A 31 4.94 -22.22 -7.14
C SER A 31 5.08 -22.86 -5.76
N PRO A 32 6.28 -22.76 -5.12
CA PRO A 32 6.48 -23.23 -3.76
C PRO A 32 5.94 -22.26 -2.71
N PHE A 33 5.39 -21.12 -3.10
CA PHE A 33 4.78 -20.16 -2.20
C PHE A 33 3.58 -19.49 -2.84
N PHE A 34 2.74 -18.92 -2.00
CA PHE A 34 1.60 -18.13 -2.41
C PHE A 34 1.46 -16.90 -1.53
N MET A 35 1.18 -15.75 -2.12
CA MET A 35 0.94 -14.50 -1.40
C MET A 35 -0.49 -14.03 -1.62
N ASN A 36 -1.19 -13.76 -0.53
CA ASN A 36 -2.53 -13.21 -0.53
C ASN A 36 -2.62 -11.95 0.34
N ALA A 37 -2.39 -10.80 -0.25
CA ALA A 37 -2.47 -9.52 0.44
C ALA A 37 -3.88 -9.21 1.00
N GLY A 38 -4.91 -9.88 0.51
CA GLY A 38 -6.27 -9.78 1.05
C GLY A 38 -6.44 -10.34 2.46
N ALA A 39 -5.45 -11.03 3.00
CA ALA A 39 -5.47 -11.54 4.37
C ALA A 39 -5.15 -10.49 5.44
N TYR A 40 -4.67 -9.32 5.07
CA TYR A 40 -4.53 -8.19 6.00
C TYR A 40 -5.90 -7.55 6.23
N VAL A 41 -6.54 -7.86 7.34
CA VAL A 41 -7.93 -7.43 7.58
C VAL A 41 -8.15 -6.79 8.96
N THR A 42 -7.27 -7.03 9.93
CA THR A 42 -7.42 -6.43 11.26
C THR A 42 -6.75 -5.07 11.35
N GLY A 43 -7.21 -4.24 12.30
CA GLY A 43 -6.58 -2.94 12.57
C GLY A 43 -5.11 -3.05 12.91
N GLU A 44 -4.72 -4.05 13.69
CA GLU A 44 -3.31 -4.31 14.02
C GLU A 44 -2.49 -4.65 12.77
N GLN A 45 -2.99 -5.53 11.92
CA GLN A 45 -2.33 -5.89 10.67
C GLN A 45 -2.17 -4.69 9.74
N LEU A 46 -3.24 -3.91 9.56
CA LEU A 46 -3.23 -2.73 8.70
C LEU A 46 -2.30 -1.64 9.24
N HIS A 47 -2.29 -1.42 10.54
CA HIS A 47 -1.37 -0.47 11.19
C HIS A 47 0.10 -0.86 10.94
N LYS A 48 0.47 -2.11 11.23
CA LYS A 48 1.83 -2.61 10.99
C LYS A 48 2.21 -2.56 9.52
N LEU A 49 1.30 -2.94 8.64
CA LEU A 49 1.54 -2.91 7.19
C LEU A 49 1.87 -1.48 6.71
N GLY A 50 1.11 -0.49 7.17
CA GLY A 50 1.39 0.92 6.86
C GLY A 50 2.76 1.37 7.32
N LEU A 51 3.20 0.95 8.51
CA LEU A 51 4.54 1.27 9.01
C LEU A 51 5.64 0.62 8.18
N TYR A 52 5.49 -0.61 7.74
CA TYR A 52 6.47 -1.27 6.86
C TYR A 52 6.55 -0.60 5.49
N TYR A 53 5.41 -0.25 4.89
CA TYR A 53 5.41 0.51 3.63
C TYR A 53 6.09 1.87 3.79
N ALA A 54 5.79 2.59 4.87
CA ALA A 54 6.41 3.88 5.14
C ALA A 54 7.94 3.79 5.24
N ARG A 55 8.46 2.78 5.95
CA ARG A 55 9.91 2.55 6.06
C ARG A 55 10.53 2.20 4.71
N ALA A 56 9.89 1.34 3.94
CA ALA A 56 10.38 0.95 2.62
C ALA A 56 10.44 2.15 1.67
N ILE A 57 9.44 3.00 1.68
CA ILE A 57 9.42 4.23 0.87
C ILE A 57 10.53 5.17 1.31
N HIS A 58 10.62 5.44 2.61
CA HIS A 58 11.66 6.31 3.15
C HIS A 58 13.08 5.84 2.76
N ASP A 59 13.35 4.55 2.91
CA ASP A 59 14.68 3.99 2.67
C ASP A 59 15.07 3.96 1.18
N ASN A 60 14.09 3.87 0.28
CA ASN A 60 14.35 3.74 -1.15
C ASN A 60 14.13 5.04 -1.94
N PHE A 61 13.22 5.90 -1.50
CA PHE A 61 12.82 7.11 -2.23
C PHE A 61 12.99 8.39 -1.41
N GLY A 62 13.27 8.28 -0.11
CA GLY A 62 13.26 9.43 0.79
C GLY A 62 11.83 9.93 1.06
N LEU A 63 11.72 11.18 1.48
CA LEU A 63 10.43 11.80 1.82
C LEU A 63 10.10 13.03 0.96
N ASP A 64 10.86 13.26 -0.11
CA ASP A 64 10.64 14.41 -1.00
C ASP A 64 9.57 14.10 -2.05
N PHE A 65 8.35 13.90 -1.56
CA PHE A 65 7.16 13.71 -2.38
C PHE A 65 5.92 14.21 -1.63
N ASP A 66 4.83 14.42 -2.35
CA ASP A 66 3.63 15.07 -1.82
C ASP A 66 2.47 14.10 -1.65
N VAL A 67 2.39 13.09 -2.49
CA VAL A 67 1.21 12.21 -2.60
C VAL A 67 1.63 10.76 -2.71
N VAL A 68 0.92 9.90 -1.99
CA VAL A 68 1.00 8.43 -2.15
C VAL A 68 -0.19 8.00 -3.01
N PHE A 69 0.07 7.35 -4.13
CA PHE A 69 -0.98 6.86 -5.03
C PHE A 69 -1.19 5.35 -4.86
N GLY A 70 -2.44 4.97 -4.67
CA GLY A 70 -2.83 3.56 -4.61
C GLY A 70 -3.89 3.23 -5.66
N PRO A 71 -3.57 2.35 -6.63
CA PRO A 71 -4.53 1.98 -7.66
C PRO A 71 -5.68 1.14 -7.09
N ALA A 72 -6.90 1.44 -7.56
CA ALA A 72 -8.08 0.70 -7.15
C ALA A 72 -7.97 -0.79 -7.53
N TYR A 73 -8.46 -1.72 -6.72
CA TYR A 73 -9.13 -1.46 -5.44
C TYR A 73 -8.22 -1.65 -4.23
N LYS A 74 -7.31 -2.63 -4.24
CA LYS A 74 -6.44 -2.96 -3.11
C LYS A 74 -5.47 -1.83 -2.75
N GLY A 75 -5.06 -1.05 -3.74
CA GLY A 75 -4.18 0.09 -3.51
C GLY A 75 -4.81 1.20 -2.69
N ILE A 76 -6.14 1.32 -2.69
CA ILE A 76 -6.82 2.38 -1.94
C ILE A 76 -6.51 2.29 -0.45
N PRO A 77 -6.83 1.19 0.27
CA PRO A 77 -6.46 1.11 1.68
C PRO A 77 -4.95 1.12 1.90
N LEU A 78 -4.15 0.56 0.98
CA LEU A 78 -2.69 0.58 1.11
C LEU A 78 -2.13 2.00 1.08
N SER A 79 -2.61 2.86 0.19
CA SER A 79 -2.18 4.26 0.15
C SER A 79 -2.57 5.03 1.41
N VAL A 80 -3.77 4.78 1.94
CA VAL A 80 -4.24 5.43 3.17
C VAL A 80 -3.37 5.05 4.36
N ILE A 81 -3.17 3.75 4.61
CA ILE A 81 -2.35 3.30 5.76
C ILE A 81 -0.88 3.70 5.60
N THR A 82 -0.38 3.78 4.36
CA THR A 82 0.99 4.24 4.10
C THR A 82 1.15 5.71 4.44
N ALA A 83 0.21 6.56 4.04
CA ALA A 83 0.21 7.97 4.41
C ALA A 83 0.18 8.16 5.93
N MET A 84 -0.63 7.36 6.63
CA MET A 84 -0.69 7.34 8.10
C MET A 84 0.65 6.91 8.70
N GLY A 85 1.26 5.87 8.16
CA GLY A 85 2.56 5.36 8.63
C GLY A 85 3.70 6.37 8.44
N ILE A 86 3.71 7.09 7.33
CA ILE A 86 4.69 8.16 7.07
C ILE A 86 4.55 9.28 8.10
N ASN A 87 3.33 9.68 8.40
CA ASN A 87 3.09 10.69 9.43
C ASN A 87 3.55 10.21 10.81
N GLU A 88 3.23 8.98 11.18
CA GLU A 88 3.59 8.43 12.49
C GLU A 88 5.11 8.30 12.67
N LEU A 89 5.81 7.75 11.67
CA LEU A 89 7.25 7.48 11.79
C LEU A 89 8.11 8.71 11.54
N TYR A 90 7.71 9.58 10.63
CA TYR A 90 8.58 10.66 10.12
C TYR A 90 7.98 12.06 10.29
N GLY A 91 6.76 12.17 10.78
CA GLY A 91 6.09 13.45 11.02
C GLY A 91 5.73 14.21 9.75
N LYS A 92 5.79 13.58 8.58
CA LYS A 92 5.47 14.24 7.32
C LYS A 92 3.99 14.08 6.96
N GLN A 93 3.36 15.17 6.57
CA GLN A 93 1.98 15.22 6.08
C GLN A 93 1.98 14.97 4.57
N VAL A 94 1.79 13.71 4.15
CA VAL A 94 1.56 13.37 2.76
C VAL A 94 0.07 13.12 2.54
N GLN A 95 -0.38 13.37 1.33
CA GLN A 95 -1.76 13.08 0.92
C GLN A 95 -1.84 11.71 0.25
N TYR A 96 -3.03 11.12 0.23
CA TYR A 96 -3.27 9.93 -0.58
C TYR A 96 -4.14 10.29 -1.79
N CYS A 97 -3.99 9.53 -2.86
CA CYS A 97 -4.83 9.61 -4.04
C CYS A 97 -5.03 8.21 -4.61
N SER A 98 -6.17 7.97 -5.21
CA SER A 98 -6.49 6.71 -5.87
C SER A 98 -7.29 6.99 -7.14
N ASN A 99 -7.28 6.05 -8.07
CA ASN A 99 -8.14 6.15 -9.24
C ASN A 99 -9.52 5.54 -8.96
N ARG A 100 -10.49 5.93 -9.75
CA ARG A 100 -11.78 5.25 -9.87
C ARG A 100 -11.70 4.25 -11.01
N LYS A 101 -12.36 3.10 -10.88
CA LYS A 101 -12.51 2.16 -12.00
C LYS A 101 -13.48 2.71 -13.04
N GLU A 102 -14.47 3.49 -12.59
CA GLU A 102 -15.44 4.18 -13.43
C GLU A 102 -15.49 5.66 -13.05
N ALA A 103 -15.56 6.54 -14.05
CA ALA A 103 -15.66 7.95 -13.78
C ALA A 103 -16.99 8.30 -13.11
N LYS A 104 -16.92 9.14 -12.06
CA LYS A 104 -18.10 9.71 -11.43
C LYS A 104 -18.48 10.97 -12.20
N ASP A 105 -19.69 11.01 -12.77
CA ASP A 105 -20.16 12.07 -13.64
C ASP A 105 -20.98 13.15 -12.93
N HIS A 106 -21.23 13.01 -11.63
CA HIS A 106 -21.99 13.96 -10.83
C HIS A 106 -21.46 14.07 -9.41
N GLY A 107 -21.78 15.18 -8.75
CA GLY A 107 -21.37 15.48 -7.39
C GLY A 107 -20.05 16.26 -7.34
N ALA A 108 -19.66 16.64 -6.12
CA ALA A 108 -18.47 17.47 -5.88
C ALA A 108 -17.15 16.75 -6.23
N ASP A 109 -17.16 15.42 -6.19
CA ASP A 109 -15.97 14.59 -6.45
C ASP A 109 -16.01 13.93 -7.83
N ALA A 110 -16.65 14.56 -8.79
CA ALA A 110 -16.72 14.03 -10.16
C ALA A 110 -15.31 13.85 -10.76
N GLY A 111 -15.13 12.79 -11.56
CA GLY A 111 -13.88 12.50 -12.26
C GLY A 111 -13.35 11.10 -12.02
N MET A 112 -12.07 10.90 -12.38
CA MET A 112 -11.39 9.61 -12.35
C MET A 112 -10.59 9.37 -11.07
N LEU A 113 -10.37 10.41 -10.25
CA LEU A 113 -9.57 10.34 -9.04
C LEU A 113 -10.42 10.53 -7.80
N LEU A 114 -9.94 10.00 -6.68
CA LEU A 114 -10.47 10.23 -5.35
C LEU A 114 -9.33 10.48 -4.36
N GLY A 115 -9.67 11.11 -3.23
CA GLY A 115 -8.67 11.56 -2.26
C GLY A 115 -8.15 12.94 -2.64
N ALA A 116 -6.84 13.12 -2.60
CA ALA A 116 -6.22 14.40 -2.90
C ALA A 116 -6.44 14.82 -4.36
N GLU A 117 -6.66 16.11 -4.56
CA GLU A 117 -6.61 16.72 -5.89
C GLU A 117 -5.14 16.89 -6.29
N LEU A 118 -4.75 16.28 -7.41
CA LEU A 118 -3.37 16.37 -7.89
C LEU A 118 -3.14 17.72 -8.57
N LYS A 119 -2.00 18.33 -8.26
CA LYS A 119 -1.60 19.64 -8.80
C LYS A 119 -0.30 19.52 -9.58
N ASP A 120 -0.11 20.42 -10.55
CA ASP A 120 1.11 20.47 -11.34
C ASP A 120 2.34 20.63 -10.45
N GLY A 121 3.38 19.87 -10.76
CA GLY A 121 4.64 19.90 -10.02
C GLY A 121 4.68 19.02 -8.78
N GLN A 122 3.58 18.42 -8.36
CA GLN A 122 3.58 17.48 -7.25
C GLN A 122 4.31 16.19 -7.62
N ARG A 123 5.04 15.65 -6.65
CA ARG A 123 5.70 14.35 -6.76
C ARG A 123 4.80 13.28 -6.15
N VAL A 124 4.66 12.17 -6.86
CA VAL A 124 3.77 11.06 -6.49
C VAL A 124 4.57 9.77 -6.40
N VAL A 125 4.35 9.02 -5.33
CA VAL A 125 4.91 7.68 -5.12
C VAL A 125 3.80 6.65 -5.08
#